data_529bdae93c43120ade9d05ba6e3202da
#
_entry.id   529bdae93c43120ade9d05ba6e3202da
#
_cell.length_a   1.000
_cell.length_b   1.000
_cell.length_c   1.000
_cell.angle_alpha   90.00
_cell.angle_beta   90.00
_cell.angle_gamma   90.00
#
_symmetry.space_group_name_H-M   'P 1'
#
loop_
_entity.id
_entity.type
_entity.pdbx_description
1 polymer ?
#
loop_
_entity_poly.entity_id
_entity_poly.type
_entity_poly.pdbx_seq_one_letter_code
_entity_poly.pdbx_strand_id
1 'polypeptide(L)'
;MKKKFAAFALCLICLLSAAGCGQAKTDTQTPPTTDQSAVTDDYLTTISGTYVELFPELSKSEYRSIWIDATTPIVGAENAEATTDLLLGMCMAEPYGPVAAEKYASDPNSMAFNCYFLGGVDKFVMDGHTITGLDAQGQEVFSHTYKLLDEENENGFIFYQSEDKGSGQFTYFAFSPDTMETTYHLEFRYAEDLSDLQSWFEGNYAYWNAAAIAENYDQATMENVIELFGTENLSNAE
;
A
#
# COMPACT_ATOMS: atom_id res chain seq x y z
N MET A 1 -0.99 16.98 32.14
CA MET A 1 -2.02 16.35 31.32
C MET A 1 -1.25 15.54 30.25
N LYS A 2 -1.27 14.20 30.33
CA LYS A 2 -0.54 13.35 29.39
C LYS A 2 -1.39 13.17 28.14
N LYS A 3 -1.00 13.81 27.03
CA LYS A 3 -1.62 13.58 25.73
C LYS A 3 -1.16 12.17 25.25
N LYS A 4 -2.10 11.25 25.15
CA LYS A 4 -1.88 9.95 24.54
C LYS A 4 -1.90 10.16 23.03
N PHE A 5 -0.74 10.12 22.38
CA PHE A 5 -0.66 9.97 20.95
C PHE A 5 -1.02 8.50 20.63
N ALA A 6 -2.14 8.30 20.00
CA ALA A 6 -2.48 7.00 19.43
C ALA A 6 -1.79 6.92 18.04
N ALA A 7 -0.74 6.13 17.95
CA ALA A 7 -0.17 5.79 16.65
C ALA A 7 -1.14 4.82 15.97
N PHE A 8 -1.67 5.22 14.84
CA PHE A 8 -2.53 4.40 14.01
C PHE A 8 -1.72 3.68 12.95
N ALA A 9 -1.88 2.39 12.90
CA ALA A 9 -1.40 1.55 11.85
C ALA A 9 -2.19 1.85 10.57
N LEU A 10 -1.55 2.48 9.63
CA LEU A 10 -2.14 2.81 8.35
C LEU A 10 -1.50 1.97 7.25
N CYS A 11 -1.85 0.78 7.17
CA CYS A 11 -1.68 -0.03 5.96
C CYS A 11 -2.93 -0.86 5.70
N LEU A 12 -4.06 -0.53 6.33
CA LEU A 12 -5.27 -1.33 6.13
C LEU A 12 -6.52 -0.55 6.49
N ILE A 13 -6.74 0.60 5.88
CA ILE A 13 -7.99 1.34 6.08
C ILE A 13 -8.88 1.30 4.84
N CYS A 14 -8.76 0.30 4.02
CA CYS A 14 -9.78 0.11 3.00
C CYS A 14 -10.94 -0.81 3.41
N LEU A 15 -10.98 -1.38 4.64
CA LEU A 15 -11.98 -2.41 4.95
C LEU A 15 -12.60 -2.39 6.35
N LEU A 16 -12.86 -1.23 6.97
CA LEU A 16 -13.68 -1.20 8.18
C LEU A 16 -14.71 -0.06 8.20
N SER A 17 -15.61 -0.08 7.23
CA SER A 17 -16.87 0.64 7.33
C SER A 17 -18.05 -0.34 7.36
N ALA A 18 -18.21 -1.05 8.49
CA ALA A 18 -19.48 -1.65 8.85
C ALA A 18 -19.48 -2.07 10.31
N ALA A 19 -19.89 -1.20 11.23
CA ALA A 19 -20.75 -1.54 12.35
C ALA A 19 -20.95 -0.31 13.27
N GLY A 20 -21.92 0.49 12.97
CA GLY A 20 -22.49 1.49 13.88
C GLY A 20 -24.00 1.30 13.94
N CYS A 21 -24.50 0.57 14.92
CA CYS A 21 -25.92 0.45 15.20
C CYS A 21 -26.49 1.76 15.74
N GLY A 22 -27.38 2.40 14.98
CA GLY A 22 -28.20 3.51 15.42
C GLY A 22 -29.49 3.54 14.61
N GLN A 23 -30.61 3.11 15.22
CA GLN A 23 -31.93 3.12 14.60
C GLN A 23 -32.43 4.53 14.33
N ALA A 24 -32.74 4.83 13.07
CA ALA A 24 -33.83 5.75 12.70
C ALA A 24 -34.39 5.34 11.32
N LYS A 25 -35.70 5.45 11.20
CA LYS A 25 -36.56 4.88 10.19
C LYS A 25 -36.48 5.53 8.82
N THR A 26 -36.66 4.67 7.82
CA THR A 26 -37.37 4.84 6.52
C THR A 26 -36.87 5.89 5.54
N ASP A 27 -36.18 5.43 4.48
CA ASP A 27 -36.75 5.37 3.13
C ASP A 27 -35.83 4.51 2.23
N THR A 28 -36.51 3.62 1.50
CA THR A 28 -35.89 2.61 0.65
C THR A 28 -35.31 3.28 -0.61
N GLN A 29 -34.01 3.55 -0.62
CA GLN A 29 -33.23 3.57 -1.86
C GLN A 29 -32.09 2.57 -1.67
N THR A 30 -32.19 1.48 -2.37
CA THR A 30 -31.10 0.52 -2.57
C THR A 30 -29.92 1.29 -3.17
N PRO A 31 -28.75 1.31 -2.52
CA PRO A 31 -27.55 1.81 -3.19
C PRO A 31 -27.32 0.96 -4.44
N PRO A 32 -26.84 1.50 -5.54
CA PRO A 32 -26.43 0.68 -6.67
C PRO A 32 -25.38 -0.32 -6.15
N THR A 33 -25.68 -1.58 -6.22
CA THR A 33 -24.73 -2.66 -6.10
C THR A 33 -23.77 -2.45 -7.26
N THR A 34 -22.63 -1.85 -7.00
CA THR A 34 -21.52 -1.83 -7.96
C THR A 34 -21.15 -3.28 -8.11
N ASP A 35 -21.34 -3.81 -9.29
CA ASP A 35 -21.03 -5.18 -9.66
C ASP A 35 -19.49 -5.31 -9.61
N GLN A 36 -18.95 -5.72 -8.45
CA GLN A 36 -17.51 -5.91 -8.24
C GLN A 36 -16.92 -7.01 -9.14
N SER A 37 -17.79 -7.86 -9.70
CA SER A 37 -17.32 -8.95 -10.57
C SER A 37 -16.89 -8.51 -11.99
N ALA A 38 -17.10 -7.25 -12.39
CA ALA A 38 -16.72 -6.76 -13.72
C ALA A 38 -15.35 -6.07 -13.78
N VAL A 39 -14.74 -5.76 -12.62
CA VAL A 39 -13.48 -5.00 -12.54
C VAL A 39 -12.25 -5.92 -12.46
N THR A 40 -12.43 -7.18 -12.10
CA THR A 40 -11.31 -8.08 -11.77
C THR A 40 -10.66 -8.75 -12.98
N ASP A 41 -11.38 -8.91 -14.10
CA ASP A 41 -10.88 -9.71 -15.22
C ASP A 41 -9.68 -9.10 -15.97
N ASP A 42 -9.33 -7.85 -15.70
CA ASP A 42 -8.29 -7.14 -16.47
C ASP A 42 -7.45 -6.16 -15.64
N TYR A 43 -7.41 -6.31 -14.31
CA TYR A 43 -6.72 -5.36 -13.43
C TYR A 43 -5.25 -5.15 -13.83
N LEU A 44 -4.47 -6.21 -14.12
CA LEU A 44 -3.08 -6.07 -14.54
C LEU A 44 -2.93 -5.27 -15.84
N THR A 45 -3.91 -5.33 -16.74
CA THR A 45 -3.85 -4.54 -17.99
C THR A 45 -4.13 -3.06 -17.75
N THR A 46 -4.86 -2.72 -16.68
CA THR A 46 -5.16 -1.32 -16.30
C THR A 46 -3.96 -0.62 -15.65
N ILE A 47 -3.02 -1.39 -15.09
CA ILE A 47 -1.84 -0.88 -14.40
C ILE A 47 -0.54 -1.07 -15.22
N SER A 48 -0.63 -1.12 -16.55
CA SER A 48 0.56 -1.24 -17.41
C SER A 48 1.48 -0.03 -17.24
N GLY A 49 2.77 -0.28 -16.99
CA GLY A 49 3.75 0.78 -16.76
C GLY A 49 5.02 0.29 -16.07
N THR A 50 5.94 1.22 -15.81
CA THR A 50 7.13 0.99 -14.98
C THR A 50 6.95 1.67 -13.65
N TYR A 51 7.26 0.95 -12.57
CA TYR A 51 7.01 1.37 -11.20
C TYR A 51 8.29 1.27 -10.36
N VAL A 52 8.49 2.26 -9.51
CA VAL A 52 9.58 2.33 -8.52
C VAL A 52 8.99 2.35 -7.11
N GLU A 53 9.81 2.10 -6.09
CA GLU A 53 9.36 2.18 -4.70
C GLU A 53 8.83 3.59 -4.37
N LEU A 54 7.65 3.66 -3.76
CA LEU A 54 7.00 4.91 -3.42
C LEU A 54 7.75 5.69 -2.33
N PHE A 55 8.13 5.03 -1.24
CA PHE A 55 8.62 5.72 -0.04
C PHE A 55 9.98 6.42 -0.21
N PRO A 56 10.97 5.87 -0.95
CA PRO A 56 12.16 6.62 -1.32
C PRO A 56 11.85 7.88 -2.13
N GLU A 57 10.85 7.82 -3.01
CA GLU A 57 10.42 8.97 -3.80
C GLU A 57 9.77 10.05 -2.92
N LEU A 58 8.84 9.67 -2.03
CA LEU A 58 8.20 10.58 -1.07
C LEU A 58 9.19 11.29 -0.14
N SER A 59 10.31 10.65 0.16
CA SER A 59 11.31 11.13 1.13
C SER A 59 12.34 12.07 0.52
N LYS A 60 12.28 12.37 -0.78
CA LYS A 60 13.19 13.31 -1.44
C LYS A 60 13.05 14.70 -0.83
N SER A 61 14.19 15.33 -0.58
CA SER A 61 14.25 16.65 0.09
C SER A 61 13.51 17.75 -0.67
N GLU A 62 13.34 17.60 -1.98
CA GLU A 62 12.60 18.55 -2.82
C GLU A 62 11.10 18.60 -2.49
N TYR A 63 10.54 17.55 -1.89
CA TYR A 63 9.14 17.48 -1.50
C TYR A 63 8.87 17.93 -0.06
N ARG A 64 9.91 18.30 0.71
CA ARG A 64 9.73 18.69 2.11
C ARG A 64 8.74 19.83 2.31
N SER A 65 8.73 20.82 1.44
CA SER A 65 7.77 21.94 1.53
C SER A 65 6.33 21.48 1.31
N ILE A 66 6.11 20.52 0.39
CA ILE A 66 4.81 19.95 0.10
C ILE A 66 4.28 19.20 1.34
N TRP A 67 5.14 18.43 2.00
CA TRP A 67 4.80 17.76 3.27
C TRP A 67 4.37 18.76 4.35
N ILE A 68 5.11 19.87 4.53
CA ILE A 68 4.77 20.90 5.51
C ILE A 68 3.44 21.57 5.16
N ASP A 69 3.20 21.87 3.87
CA ASP A 69 1.95 22.47 3.40
C ASP A 69 0.76 21.53 3.59
N ALA A 70 0.92 20.22 3.35
CA ALA A 70 -0.11 19.19 3.55
C ALA A 70 -0.43 18.97 5.04
N THR A 71 0.56 19.02 5.93
CA THR A 71 0.36 18.77 7.38
C THR A 71 -0.14 20.00 8.13
N THR A 72 0.21 21.21 7.68
CA THR A 72 -0.14 22.48 8.35
C THR A 72 -1.64 22.64 8.62
N PRO A 73 -2.56 22.36 7.69
CA PRO A 73 -4.00 22.49 7.95
C PRO A 73 -4.52 21.55 9.05
N ILE A 74 -3.83 20.43 9.27
CA ILE A 74 -4.27 19.36 10.17
C ILE A 74 -3.72 19.57 11.58
N VAL A 75 -2.43 19.92 11.71
CA VAL A 75 -1.75 19.99 13.01
C VAL A 75 -1.38 21.39 13.47
N GLY A 76 -1.58 22.40 12.64
CA GLY A 76 -1.15 23.78 12.87
C GLY A 76 0.31 24.05 12.49
N ALA A 77 0.60 25.30 12.11
CA ALA A 77 1.92 25.69 11.60
C ALA A 77 3.06 25.43 12.61
N GLU A 78 2.78 25.53 13.91
CA GLU A 78 3.76 25.30 14.98
C GLU A 78 4.19 23.84 15.13
N ASN A 79 3.39 22.90 14.60
CA ASN A 79 3.65 21.45 14.70
C ASN A 79 4.02 20.82 13.34
N ALA A 80 3.81 21.54 12.23
CA ALA A 80 3.90 20.97 10.88
C ALA A 80 5.29 20.37 10.56
N GLU A 81 6.37 21.08 10.90
CA GLU A 81 7.73 20.58 10.67
C GLU A 81 8.03 19.31 11.47
N ALA A 82 7.68 19.29 12.76
CA ALA A 82 7.92 18.13 13.61
C ALA A 82 7.06 16.93 13.19
N THR A 83 5.83 17.19 12.73
CA THR A 83 4.95 16.14 12.20
C THR A 83 5.45 15.61 10.87
N THR A 84 5.94 16.47 9.98
CA THR A 84 6.59 16.06 8.73
C THR A 84 7.79 15.16 9.01
N ASP A 85 8.67 15.53 9.95
CA ASP A 85 9.82 14.70 10.33
C ASP A 85 9.38 13.33 10.88
N LEU A 86 8.29 13.28 11.63
CA LEU A 86 7.72 12.04 12.14
C LEU A 86 7.21 11.15 11.01
N LEU A 87 6.42 11.70 10.07
CA LEU A 87 5.87 10.95 8.94
C LEU A 87 6.98 10.43 8.03
N LEU A 88 7.97 11.27 7.68
CA LEU A 88 9.13 10.85 6.89
C LEU A 88 9.96 9.77 7.62
N GLY A 89 10.06 9.85 8.94
CA GLY A 89 10.71 8.81 9.74
C GLY A 89 9.98 7.46 9.68
N MET A 90 8.67 7.46 9.48
CA MET A 90 7.88 6.23 9.31
C MET A 90 8.07 5.60 7.92
N CYS A 91 8.53 6.36 6.92
CA CYS A 91 8.79 5.89 5.56
C CYS A 91 10.10 5.09 5.44
N MET A 92 10.65 4.61 6.54
CA MET A 92 11.89 3.83 6.57
C MET A 92 11.59 2.34 6.54
N ALA A 93 12.44 1.58 5.84
CA ALA A 93 12.38 0.13 5.87
C ALA A 93 12.57 -0.42 7.29
N GLU A 94 11.66 -1.25 7.73
CA GLU A 94 11.66 -1.87 9.05
C GLU A 94 11.56 -3.40 8.91
N PRO A 95 11.84 -4.16 9.95
CA PRO A 95 11.62 -5.61 9.92
C PRO A 95 10.19 -5.96 9.58
N TYR A 96 9.99 -7.04 8.88
CA TYR A 96 8.68 -7.64 8.58
C TYR A 96 8.64 -9.10 9.05
N GLY A 97 7.49 -9.75 8.92
CA GLY A 97 7.30 -11.12 9.37
C GLY A 97 7.25 -11.26 10.89
N PRO A 98 7.66 -12.41 11.44
CA PRO A 98 7.58 -12.67 12.89
C PRO A 98 8.30 -11.63 13.75
N VAL A 99 9.41 -11.05 13.25
CA VAL A 99 10.16 -10.01 13.98
C VAL A 99 9.35 -8.72 14.08
N ALA A 100 8.69 -8.31 12.99
CA ALA A 100 7.79 -7.15 13.00
C ALA A 100 6.58 -7.41 13.90
N ALA A 101 5.97 -8.60 13.83
CA ALA A 101 4.84 -8.98 14.65
C ALA A 101 5.16 -8.89 16.15
N GLU A 102 6.33 -9.38 16.59
CA GLU A 102 6.80 -9.27 17.96
C GLU A 102 7.05 -7.81 18.37
N LYS A 103 7.73 -7.04 17.53
CA LYS A 103 8.04 -5.62 17.77
C LYS A 103 6.77 -4.80 17.95
N TYR A 104 5.83 -4.90 17.01
CA TYR A 104 4.61 -4.08 17.01
C TYR A 104 3.58 -4.57 18.04
N ALA A 105 3.57 -5.84 18.41
CA ALA A 105 2.78 -6.33 19.54
C ALA A 105 3.26 -5.74 20.89
N SER A 106 4.57 -5.51 21.04
CA SER A 106 5.15 -4.94 22.25
C SER A 106 5.05 -3.40 22.31
N ASP A 107 5.18 -2.74 21.17
CA ASP A 107 5.07 -1.27 21.02
C ASP A 107 4.43 -0.88 19.68
N PRO A 108 3.10 -0.81 19.61
CA PRO A 108 2.39 -0.40 18.39
C PRO A 108 2.76 1.00 17.89
N ASN A 109 3.32 1.87 18.76
CA ASN A 109 3.74 3.21 18.36
C ASN A 109 5.10 3.23 17.64
N SER A 110 5.78 2.09 17.57
CA SER A 110 7.04 1.96 16.84
C SER A 110 6.84 1.52 15.38
N MET A 111 5.58 1.39 14.93
CA MET A 111 5.27 0.93 13.58
C MET A 111 5.85 1.89 12.53
N ALA A 112 6.46 1.31 11.50
CA ALA A 112 6.90 2.00 10.30
C ALA A 112 6.28 1.32 9.07
N PHE A 113 6.36 1.98 7.92
CA PHE A 113 5.84 1.45 6.66
C PHE A 113 6.82 0.48 6.03
N ASN A 114 6.49 -0.79 6.06
CA ASN A 114 7.26 -1.88 5.45
C ASN A 114 6.81 -2.05 3.99
N CYS A 115 7.04 -1.02 3.17
CA CYS A 115 6.47 -0.92 1.83
C CYS A 115 7.53 -0.98 0.72
N TYR A 116 8.69 -1.52 1.02
CA TYR A 116 9.80 -1.67 0.07
C TYR A 116 9.70 -2.97 -0.73
N PHE A 117 10.43 -3.01 -1.84
CA PHE A 117 10.47 -4.19 -2.69
C PHE A 117 11.43 -5.24 -2.12
N LEU A 118 11.05 -6.52 -2.27
CA LEU A 118 11.84 -7.66 -1.82
C LEU A 118 12.45 -8.40 -3.02
N GLY A 119 13.39 -9.31 -2.74
CA GLY A 119 13.94 -10.21 -3.75
C GLY A 119 14.91 -9.58 -4.73
N GLY A 120 15.50 -8.42 -4.38
CA GLY A 120 16.50 -7.74 -5.22
C GLY A 120 15.89 -6.99 -6.40
N VAL A 121 14.59 -6.75 -6.38
CA VAL A 121 13.89 -5.93 -7.37
C VAL A 121 14.00 -4.46 -6.98
N ASP A 122 14.34 -3.60 -7.93
CA ASP A 122 14.38 -2.14 -7.82
C ASP A 122 13.24 -1.48 -8.60
N LYS A 123 12.77 -2.15 -9.66
CA LYS A 123 11.64 -1.71 -10.50
C LYS A 123 10.78 -2.86 -10.92
N PHE A 124 9.49 -2.61 -11.00
CA PHE A 124 8.52 -3.51 -11.65
C PHE A 124 8.07 -2.92 -12.98
N VAL A 125 8.03 -3.77 -14.01
CA VAL A 125 7.40 -3.45 -15.30
C VAL A 125 6.16 -4.33 -15.44
N MET A 126 4.98 -3.70 -15.53
CA MET A 126 3.70 -4.33 -15.78
C MET A 126 3.36 -4.15 -17.26
N ASP A 127 3.22 -5.25 -18.01
CA ASP A 127 2.84 -5.24 -19.43
C ASP A 127 1.75 -6.27 -19.70
N GLY A 128 0.50 -5.82 -19.65
CA GLY A 128 -0.65 -6.72 -19.68
C GLY A 128 -0.59 -7.70 -18.50
N HIS A 129 -0.55 -9.00 -18.82
CA HIS A 129 -0.42 -10.05 -17.81
C HIS A 129 1.03 -10.45 -17.48
N THR A 130 2.02 -9.74 -18.01
CA THR A 130 3.42 -9.99 -17.69
C THR A 130 3.90 -9.02 -16.61
N ILE A 131 4.52 -9.56 -15.56
CA ILE A 131 5.22 -8.78 -14.56
C ILE A 131 6.71 -9.13 -14.67
N THR A 132 7.54 -8.09 -14.82
CA THR A 132 9.00 -8.19 -14.85
C THR A 132 9.59 -7.39 -13.70
N GLY A 133 10.46 -8.01 -12.92
CA GLY A 133 11.29 -7.33 -11.91
C GLY A 133 12.67 -7.03 -12.47
N LEU A 134 13.13 -5.80 -12.30
CA LEU A 134 14.48 -5.36 -12.68
C LEU A 134 15.26 -4.97 -11.42
N ASP A 135 16.56 -5.27 -11.41
CA ASP A 135 17.47 -4.80 -10.35
C ASP A 135 17.89 -3.33 -10.56
N ALA A 136 18.68 -2.80 -9.62
CA ALA A 136 19.20 -1.43 -9.67
C ALA A 136 20.11 -1.14 -10.88
N GLN A 137 20.60 -2.18 -11.59
CA GLN A 137 21.37 -2.08 -12.82
C GLN A 137 20.47 -2.20 -14.07
N GLY A 138 19.15 -2.38 -13.87
CA GLY A 138 18.17 -2.61 -14.94
C GLY A 138 18.27 -4.01 -15.55
N GLN A 139 18.89 -4.97 -14.84
CA GLN A 139 18.92 -6.37 -15.29
C GLN A 139 17.67 -7.09 -14.78
N GLU A 140 17.17 -8.02 -15.59
CA GLU A 140 16.02 -8.83 -15.26
C GLU A 140 16.32 -9.77 -14.09
N VAL A 141 15.56 -9.63 -13.00
CA VAL A 141 15.53 -10.56 -11.87
C VAL A 141 14.57 -11.70 -12.15
N PHE A 142 13.41 -11.38 -12.69
CA PHE A 142 12.41 -12.32 -13.18
C PHE A 142 11.53 -11.68 -14.25
N SER A 143 10.86 -12.51 -15.06
CA SER A 143 9.79 -12.09 -15.98
C SER A 143 8.83 -13.25 -16.14
N HIS A 144 7.57 -13.08 -15.71
CA HIS A 144 6.57 -14.14 -15.70
C HIS A 144 5.24 -13.64 -16.21
N THR A 145 4.46 -14.56 -16.78
CA THR A 145 3.06 -14.33 -17.17
C THR A 145 2.15 -14.81 -16.05
N TYR A 146 1.12 -14.02 -15.75
CA TYR A 146 0.21 -14.27 -14.62
C TYR A 146 -1.23 -14.45 -15.09
N LYS A 147 -1.95 -15.27 -14.36
CA LYS A 147 -3.40 -15.46 -14.50
C LYS A 147 -4.10 -15.06 -13.22
N LEU A 148 -5.27 -14.47 -13.35
CA LEU A 148 -6.18 -14.19 -12.27
C LEU A 148 -6.56 -15.47 -11.53
N LEU A 149 -6.61 -15.42 -10.20
CA LEU A 149 -7.18 -16.45 -9.35
C LEU A 149 -8.59 -16.02 -8.90
N ASP A 150 -9.51 -16.97 -8.93
CA ASP A 150 -10.84 -16.82 -8.35
C ASP A 150 -10.78 -17.16 -6.84
N GLU A 151 -10.13 -16.26 -6.08
CA GLU A 151 -9.92 -16.40 -4.64
C GLU A 151 -10.69 -15.30 -3.92
N GLU A 152 -11.67 -15.69 -3.11
CA GLU A 152 -12.33 -14.77 -2.19
C GLU A 152 -11.44 -14.55 -0.95
N ASN A 153 -11.32 -13.29 -0.53
CA ASN A 153 -10.58 -12.93 0.68
C ASN A 153 -11.24 -11.75 1.41
N GLU A 154 -11.06 -11.70 2.72
CA GLU A 154 -11.65 -10.67 3.58
C GLU A 154 -11.08 -9.27 3.31
N ASN A 155 -9.90 -9.19 2.68
CA ASN A 155 -9.20 -7.94 2.43
C ASN A 155 -9.47 -7.36 1.03
N GLY A 156 -10.25 -8.05 0.19
CA GLY A 156 -10.59 -7.59 -1.16
C GLY A 156 -9.42 -7.58 -2.15
N PHE A 157 -8.28 -8.21 -1.82
CA PHE A 157 -7.14 -8.30 -2.74
C PHE A 157 -7.49 -9.08 -4.00
N ILE A 158 -6.88 -8.67 -5.11
CA ILE A 158 -6.96 -9.34 -6.40
C ILE A 158 -5.72 -10.22 -6.54
N PHE A 159 -5.91 -11.55 -6.57
CA PHE A 159 -4.82 -12.50 -6.60
C PHE A 159 -4.48 -12.96 -8.02
N TYR A 160 -3.19 -13.06 -8.27
CA TYR A 160 -2.64 -13.62 -9.51
C TYR A 160 -1.64 -14.71 -9.21
N GLN A 161 -1.56 -15.71 -10.12
CA GLN A 161 -0.60 -16.80 -10.06
C GLN A 161 0.23 -16.83 -11.34
N SER A 162 1.54 -16.98 -11.22
CA SER A 162 2.41 -17.22 -12.35
C SER A 162 2.02 -18.51 -13.08
N GLU A 163 1.99 -18.46 -14.40
CA GLU A 163 1.83 -19.63 -15.26
C GLU A 163 3.15 -20.40 -15.48
N ASP A 164 4.26 -19.77 -15.10
CA ASP A 164 5.59 -20.35 -15.23
C ASP A 164 5.93 -21.26 -14.05
N LYS A 165 6.83 -22.21 -14.29
CA LYS A 165 7.33 -23.09 -13.25
C LYS A 165 8.58 -22.50 -12.60
N GLY A 166 8.66 -22.62 -11.27
CA GLY A 166 9.85 -22.21 -10.54
C GLY A 166 9.99 -20.72 -10.37
N SER A 167 8.87 -20.00 -10.30
CA SER A 167 8.82 -18.55 -10.10
C SER A 167 9.24 -18.13 -8.68
N GLY A 168 9.44 -19.09 -7.74
CA GLY A 168 9.91 -18.82 -6.39
C GLY A 168 9.02 -17.80 -5.69
N GLN A 169 9.61 -16.80 -5.03
CA GLN A 169 8.88 -15.75 -4.33
C GLN A 169 7.97 -14.89 -5.22
N PHE A 170 8.08 -14.99 -6.55
CA PHE A 170 7.23 -14.27 -7.49
C PHE A 170 6.12 -15.17 -8.05
N THR A 171 5.79 -16.28 -7.38
CA THR A 171 4.73 -17.20 -7.81
C THR A 171 3.35 -16.59 -7.71
N TYR A 172 3.06 -15.88 -6.62
CA TYR A 172 1.78 -15.23 -6.39
C TYR A 172 1.95 -13.74 -6.19
N PHE A 173 1.01 -12.97 -6.74
CA PHE A 173 0.82 -11.55 -6.45
C PHE A 173 -0.59 -11.32 -5.89
N ALA A 174 -0.70 -10.39 -4.95
CA ALA A 174 -1.95 -9.88 -4.40
C ALA A 174 -1.92 -8.36 -4.51
N PHE A 175 -2.80 -7.78 -5.32
CA PHE A 175 -2.92 -6.34 -5.49
C PHE A 175 -4.06 -5.78 -4.65
N SER A 176 -3.87 -4.61 -4.04
CA SER A 176 -4.97 -3.82 -3.52
C SER A 176 -5.93 -3.44 -4.66
N PRO A 177 -7.25 -3.48 -4.43
CA PRO A 177 -8.23 -3.12 -5.46
C PRO A 177 -8.26 -1.61 -5.76
N ASP A 178 -7.51 -0.80 -5.01
CA ASP A 178 -7.43 0.64 -5.23
C ASP A 178 -6.82 0.95 -6.58
N THR A 179 -7.33 1.98 -7.22
CA THR A 179 -6.86 2.40 -8.54
C THR A 179 -5.85 3.54 -8.44
N MET A 180 -4.94 3.62 -9.42
CA MET A 180 -3.99 4.73 -9.53
C MET A 180 -4.68 6.10 -9.60
N GLU A 181 -5.90 6.18 -10.11
CA GLU A 181 -6.66 7.43 -10.20
C GLU A 181 -7.14 7.95 -8.85
N THR A 182 -7.28 7.07 -7.87
CA THR A 182 -7.79 7.43 -6.53
C THR A 182 -6.69 7.52 -5.48
N THR A 183 -5.68 6.67 -5.57
CA THR A 183 -4.59 6.59 -4.58
C THR A 183 -3.25 7.07 -5.13
N TYR A 184 -3.14 7.25 -6.45
CA TYR A 184 -1.94 7.71 -7.16
C TYR A 184 -0.74 6.76 -7.06
N HIS A 185 -0.90 5.59 -6.47
CA HIS A 185 0.13 4.57 -6.30
C HIS A 185 -0.47 3.17 -6.34
N LEU A 186 0.37 2.16 -6.40
CA LEU A 186 -0.01 0.75 -6.30
C LEU A 186 0.42 0.19 -4.97
N GLU A 187 -0.41 -0.66 -4.40
CA GLU A 187 -0.07 -1.51 -3.27
C GLU A 187 -0.24 -2.97 -3.63
N PHE A 188 0.78 -3.77 -3.33
CA PHE A 188 0.76 -5.19 -3.65
C PHE A 188 1.71 -6.00 -2.78
N ARG A 189 1.45 -7.30 -2.74
CA ARG A 189 2.27 -8.30 -2.04
C ARG A 189 2.65 -9.40 -3.01
N TYR A 190 3.75 -10.10 -2.75
CA TYR A 190 4.13 -11.29 -3.52
C TYR A 190 4.87 -12.29 -2.65
N ALA A 191 4.64 -13.59 -2.91
CA ALA A 191 5.25 -14.69 -2.19
C ALA A 191 5.25 -15.98 -3.03
N GLU A 192 6.04 -16.97 -2.58
CA GLU A 192 6.05 -18.32 -3.15
C GLU A 192 4.75 -19.06 -2.82
N ASP A 193 4.22 -18.86 -1.61
CA ASP A 193 3.00 -19.53 -1.13
C ASP A 193 1.85 -18.52 -1.01
N LEU A 194 0.67 -18.87 -1.54
CA LEU A 194 -0.53 -18.02 -1.47
C LEU A 194 -0.94 -17.72 -0.04
N SER A 195 -0.79 -18.69 0.88
CA SER A 195 -1.12 -18.53 2.29
C SER A 195 -0.35 -17.42 3.00
N ASP A 196 0.86 -17.10 2.54
CA ASP A 196 1.66 -16.00 3.07
C ASP A 196 1.11 -14.61 2.69
N LEU A 197 0.23 -14.53 1.69
CA LEU A 197 -0.41 -13.29 1.25
C LEU A 197 -1.79 -13.04 1.87
N GLN A 198 -2.42 -14.08 2.43
CA GLN A 198 -3.79 -14.02 2.93
C GLN A 198 -3.91 -13.31 4.29
N SER A 199 -2.84 -13.31 5.10
CA SER A 199 -2.81 -12.63 6.40
C SER A 199 -1.87 -11.43 6.39
N TRP A 200 -2.36 -10.29 6.92
CA TRP A 200 -1.54 -9.11 7.12
C TRP A 200 -0.70 -9.17 8.40
N PHE A 201 -1.23 -9.77 9.46
CA PHE A 201 -0.63 -9.71 10.79
C PHE A 201 0.18 -10.96 11.17
N GLU A 202 0.12 -12.00 10.35
CA GLU A 202 0.72 -13.30 10.64
C GLU A 202 1.53 -13.80 9.45
N GLY A 203 2.44 -14.76 9.71
CA GLY A 203 3.22 -15.42 8.68
C GLY A 203 4.52 -14.72 8.34
N ASN A 204 5.14 -15.18 7.27
CA ASN A 204 6.49 -14.77 6.88
C ASN A 204 6.57 -13.33 6.37
N TYR A 205 5.47 -12.78 5.91
CA TYR A 205 5.36 -11.43 5.35
C TYR A 205 4.43 -10.52 6.15
N ALA A 206 4.19 -10.84 7.43
CA ALA A 206 3.38 -9.99 8.31
C ALA A 206 3.91 -8.55 8.32
N TYR A 207 3.00 -7.58 8.28
CA TYR A 207 3.28 -6.13 8.27
C TYR A 207 4.10 -5.64 7.06
N TRP A 208 4.07 -6.34 5.93
CA TRP A 208 4.72 -5.92 4.70
C TRP A 208 3.72 -5.84 3.54
N ASN A 209 3.77 -4.73 2.81
CA ASN A 209 2.99 -4.49 1.60
C ASN A 209 3.78 -3.53 0.71
N ALA A 210 4.26 -4.00 -0.43
CA ALA A 210 5.01 -3.15 -1.35
C ALA A 210 4.13 -1.99 -1.84
N ALA A 211 4.68 -0.79 -1.85
CA ALA A 211 4.04 0.39 -2.42
C ALA A 211 4.88 0.96 -3.56
N ALA A 212 4.25 1.23 -4.69
CA ALA A 212 4.91 1.62 -5.92
C ALA A 212 4.24 2.83 -6.58
N ILE A 213 5.05 3.72 -7.15
CA ILE A 213 4.59 4.85 -7.97
C ILE A 213 5.11 4.68 -9.40
N ALA A 214 4.36 5.17 -10.38
CA ALA A 214 4.82 5.16 -11.77
C ALA A 214 6.15 5.91 -11.90
N GLU A 215 7.16 5.32 -12.56
CA GLU A 215 8.48 5.93 -12.70
C GLU A 215 8.44 7.33 -13.35
N ASN A 216 7.47 7.57 -14.20
CA ASN A 216 7.27 8.84 -14.91
C ASN A 216 6.23 9.75 -14.24
N TYR A 217 6.02 9.61 -12.92
CA TYR A 217 5.10 10.47 -12.18
C TYR A 217 5.47 11.95 -12.35
N ASP A 218 4.49 12.81 -12.31
CA ASP A 218 4.69 14.25 -12.29
C ASP A 218 4.57 14.83 -10.87
N GLN A 219 4.91 16.11 -10.74
CA GLN A 219 4.84 16.80 -9.46
C GLN A 219 3.43 16.77 -8.85
N ALA A 220 2.39 16.92 -9.68
CA ALA A 220 1.02 16.93 -9.18
C ALA A 220 0.61 15.57 -8.60
N THR A 221 1.06 14.47 -9.21
CA THR A 221 0.88 13.13 -8.67
C THR A 221 1.52 13.00 -7.30
N MET A 222 2.76 13.48 -7.13
CA MET A 222 3.46 13.43 -5.85
C MET A 222 2.79 14.32 -4.78
N GLU A 223 2.31 15.51 -5.15
CA GLU A 223 1.55 16.38 -4.25
C GLU A 223 0.30 15.67 -3.73
N ASN A 224 -0.46 15.02 -4.63
CA ASN A 224 -1.66 14.27 -4.27
C ASN A 224 -1.36 13.08 -3.35
N VAL A 225 -0.31 12.33 -3.61
CA VAL A 225 0.11 11.21 -2.74
C VAL A 225 0.48 11.72 -1.34
N ILE A 226 1.25 12.80 -1.24
CA ILE A 226 1.67 13.38 0.04
C ILE A 226 0.44 13.90 0.81
N GLU A 227 -0.48 14.58 0.14
CA GLU A 227 -1.72 15.07 0.77
C GLU A 227 -2.58 13.91 1.29
N LEU A 228 -2.77 12.87 0.46
CA LEU A 228 -3.50 11.67 0.83
C LEU A 228 -2.87 11.01 2.06
N PHE A 229 -1.58 10.74 2.00
CA PHE A 229 -0.82 10.10 3.08
C PHE A 229 -0.86 10.92 4.38
N GLY A 230 -0.67 12.23 4.29
CA GLY A 230 -0.78 13.13 5.44
C GLY A 230 -2.18 13.13 6.05
N THR A 231 -3.21 13.20 5.22
CA THR A 231 -4.60 13.22 5.66
C THR A 231 -4.98 11.91 6.35
N GLU A 232 -4.67 10.79 5.76
CA GLU A 232 -5.01 9.47 6.30
C GLU A 232 -4.31 9.18 7.63
N ASN A 233 -3.04 9.58 7.76
CA ASN A 233 -2.28 9.35 8.98
C ASN A 233 -2.61 10.31 10.12
N LEU A 234 -3.08 11.51 9.81
CA LEU A 234 -3.27 12.54 10.81
C LEU A 234 -4.73 12.81 11.17
N SER A 235 -5.69 12.54 10.27
CA SER A 235 -7.12 12.83 10.50
C SER A 235 -7.80 11.86 11.48
N ASN A 236 -7.20 10.72 11.79
CA ASN A 236 -7.73 9.74 12.74
C ASN A 236 -7.18 9.90 14.16
N ALA A 237 -6.57 11.04 14.48
CA ALA A 237 -5.98 11.33 15.80
C ALA A 237 -6.97 11.96 16.80
N GLU A 238 -8.30 11.86 16.57
CA GLU A 238 -9.34 12.29 17.53
C GLU A 238 -9.77 11.17 18.49
#